data_06bd66ba029e3600904f53d07a88b6bb
#
_entry.id   06bd66ba029e3600904f53d07a88b6bb
#
_cell.length_a   1.000
_cell.length_b   1.000
_cell.length_c   1.000
_cell.angle_alpha   90.00
_cell.angle_beta   90.00
_cell.angle_gamma   90.00
#
_symmetry.space_group_name_H-M   'P 1'
#
loop_
_entity.id
_entity.type
_entity.pdbx_description
1 polymer ?
#
loop_
_entity_poly.entity_id
_entity_poly.type
_entity_poly.pdbx_seq_one_letter_code
_entity_poly.pdbx_strand_id
1 'polypeptide(L)'
;MGCLASLLLLSACSSEENMADTGNKIDVAKGIRFQFTEEAFVPGEVAAAKQGTRALAEPQEIDLGNGIIAEATLEPDTSGCAQTRAGNPVPDGTYKIYAIDAGGTRHDGLTGTMTSGVFTPNNRWELESGTYTFVCINSAVTDNGNELYVKLNHEDGMPLIGVSDPIAVNNPFDVLVPFVMRHQQARVRYQFISYTEPMESLTLNWLNSDLTYNAGDVYLNLKGEKLRNGNNQAGIFYSGALHLNQAYQPSSIVKEYSYTTDYILCSPDFTTPSYYAITAMLYGRSIGSNKPVWLGALQKNHSYIWKLKLKNKDPWYLYNDGTIGSLAKRGSRTPIGIVVKEKVSESAQGTAIALKDVSSGTTFAYTTPYNWAKMNTQHNTTHYTNANDGINDMDGYKWTYEAAGSVDGRIKANFEADYTPFYKAAQYNPGVAVTGSNVGKWYVPALGEWALAWKVFGKWDGNIPSWGMLTMSVSAMNSAFTAAGGDNLYNYGYWTCTEYEGSMRPALSVGGTGFYISLNATHNLTDHVRPFVHF
;
A
#
# COMPACT_ATOMS: atom_id res chain seq x y z
N MET A 1 -19.86 -36.29 0.21
CA MET A 1 -19.23 -37.13 1.24
C MET A 1 -19.32 -36.37 2.56
N GLY A 2 -20.26 -36.82 3.41
CA GLY A 2 -20.53 -36.19 4.68
C GLY A 2 -19.56 -36.66 5.75
N CYS A 3 -18.94 -35.71 6.48
CA CYS A 3 -18.27 -36.02 7.74
C CYS A 3 -19.27 -35.86 8.88
N LEU A 4 -19.64 -36.99 9.47
CA LEU A 4 -20.36 -37.06 10.74
C LEU A 4 -19.43 -36.55 11.85
N ALA A 5 -19.89 -35.53 12.57
CA ALA A 5 -19.31 -35.17 13.86
C ALA A 5 -19.86 -36.13 14.90
N SER A 6 -19.01 -37.01 15.43
CA SER A 6 -19.34 -37.91 16.53
C SER A 6 -19.37 -37.15 17.85
N LEU A 7 -20.58 -36.99 18.38
CA LEU A 7 -20.82 -36.54 19.77
C LEU A 7 -20.45 -37.73 20.70
N LEU A 8 -19.35 -37.60 21.42
CA LEU A 8 -19.06 -38.51 22.53
C LEU A 8 -19.84 -38.05 23.78
N LEU A 9 -20.95 -38.72 24.03
CA LEU A 9 -21.65 -38.63 25.30
C LEU A 9 -20.92 -39.51 26.32
N LEU A 10 -20.17 -38.90 27.22
CA LEU A 10 -19.68 -39.56 28.43
C LEU A 10 -20.76 -39.50 29.50
N SER A 11 -21.45 -40.63 29.72
CA SER A 11 -22.33 -40.85 30.85
C SER A 11 -21.50 -41.04 32.12
N ALA A 12 -21.51 -40.04 33.03
CA ALA A 12 -20.99 -40.21 34.37
C ALA A 12 -22.12 -40.76 35.25
N CYS A 13 -21.91 -41.94 35.83
CA CYS A 13 -22.79 -42.51 36.86
C CYS A 13 -22.78 -41.60 38.09
N SER A 14 -23.95 -41.10 38.49
CA SER A 14 -24.14 -40.40 39.75
C SER A 14 -24.40 -41.44 40.86
N SER A 15 -23.55 -41.40 41.90
CA SER A 15 -23.92 -41.93 43.22
C SER A 15 -24.82 -40.90 43.92
N GLU A 16 -26.03 -41.31 44.26
CA GLU A 16 -26.94 -40.53 45.12
C GLU A 16 -26.35 -40.46 46.53
N GLU A 17 -25.72 -39.30 46.86
CA GLU A 17 -25.51 -38.94 48.24
C GLU A 17 -26.55 -37.88 48.66
N ASN A 18 -27.28 -38.18 49.75
CA ASN A 18 -28.28 -37.33 50.38
C ASN A 18 -27.83 -35.86 50.51
N MET A 19 -28.46 -34.98 49.76
CA MET A 19 -28.32 -33.55 49.95
C MET A 19 -29.17 -33.13 51.17
N ALA A 20 -28.51 -32.78 52.28
CA ALA A 20 -29.14 -31.96 53.31
C ALA A 20 -29.42 -30.57 52.71
N ASP A 21 -30.64 -30.12 52.89
CA ASP A 21 -31.16 -28.80 52.51
C ASP A 21 -30.32 -27.68 53.16
N THR A 22 -29.27 -27.22 52.49
CA THR A 22 -28.52 -26.03 52.83
C THR A 22 -28.98 -24.90 51.91
N GLY A 23 -30.18 -24.35 52.23
CA GLY A 23 -30.71 -23.07 51.71
C GLY A 23 -30.27 -22.70 50.31
N ASN A 24 -31.11 -22.21 49.48
CA ASN A 24 -31.05 -21.51 48.17
C ASN A 24 -29.68 -21.34 47.43
N LYS A 25 -28.60 -22.02 47.88
CA LYS A 25 -27.24 -21.95 47.31
C LYS A 25 -26.94 -23.11 46.38
N ILE A 26 -26.40 -22.78 45.25
CA ILE A 26 -26.05 -23.71 44.17
C ILE A 26 -24.52 -23.86 44.13
N ASP A 27 -24.02 -25.07 44.27
CA ASP A 27 -22.59 -25.37 43.98
C ASP A 27 -22.35 -25.25 42.49
N VAL A 28 -21.71 -24.16 42.09
CA VAL A 28 -21.46 -23.80 40.67
C VAL A 28 -20.66 -24.88 39.96
N ALA A 29 -19.74 -25.54 40.63
CA ALA A 29 -18.91 -26.57 39.99
C ALA A 29 -19.70 -27.84 39.66
N LYS A 30 -20.85 -28.09 40.33
CA LYS A 30 -21.71 -29.24 40.12
C LYS A 30 -22.99 -28.92 39.36
N GLY A 31 -23.51 -27.70 39.48
CA GLY A 31 -24.80 -27.30 38.94
C GLY A 31 -24.76 -26.49 37.64
N ILE A 32 -23.58 -26.03 37.23
CA ILE A 32 -23.41 -25.18 36.04
C ILE A 32 -22.38 -25.81 35.11
N ARG A 33 -22.76 -25.93 33.85
CA ARG A 33 -21.84 -26.36 32.78
C ARG A 33 -21.33 -25.15 32.02
N PHE A 34 -20.02 -25.00 31.92
CA PHE A 34 -19.39 -23.96 31.13
C PHE A 34 -18.99 -24.52 29.77
N GLN A 35 -19.32 -23.77 28.73
CA GLN A 35 -18.86 -24.06 27.37
C GLN A 35 -17.99 -22.91 26.88
N PHE A 36 -16.84 -23.20 26.31
CA PHE A 36 -15.87 -22.21 25.89
C PHE A 36 -15.60 -22.33 24.39
N THR A 37 -15.63 -21.20 23.71
CA THR A 37 -15.19 -21.06 22.34
C THR A 37 -14.38 -19.78 22.22
N GLU A 38 -13.28 -19.82 21.50
CA GLU A 38 -12.52 -18.63 21.14
C GLU A 38 -13.06 -18.04 19.84
N GLU A 39 -13.39 -16.77 19.85
CA GLU A 39 -13.71 -16.05 18.63
C GLU A 39 -12.41 -15.67 17.94
N ALA A 40 -12.18 -16.25 16.74
CA ALA A 40 -11.04 -15.89 15.93
C ALA A 40 -11.07 -14.39 15.57
N PHE A 41 -9.90 -13.81 15.30
CA PHE A 41 -9.84 -12.47 14.75
C PHE A 41 -10.67 -12.39 13.47
N VAL A 42 -11.46 -11.34 13.35
CA VAL A 42 -12.23 -11.02 12.15
C VAL A 42 -11.55 -9.91 11.36
N PRO A 43 -11.76 -9.83 10.03
CA PRO A 43 -11.23 -8.72 9.25
C PRO A 43 -11.72 -7.39 9.80
N GLY A 44 -10.81 -6.41 9.90
CA GLY A 44 -11.14 -5.09 10.41
C GLY A 44 -12.13 -4.33 9.53
N GLU A 45 -12.95 -3.49 10.15
CA GLU A 45 -13.75 -2.53 9.42
C GLU A 45 -12.96 -1.23 9.33
N VAL A 46 -12.69 -0.77 8.12
CA VAL A 46 -12.09 0.54 7.87
C VAL A 46 -13.22 1.52 7.60
N ALA A 47 -13.36 2.52 8.46
CA ALA A 47 -14.40 3.54 8.30
C ALA A 47 -14.25 4.21 6.93
N ALA A 48 -15.24 4.00 6.05
CA ALA A 48 -15.32 4.72 4.79
C ALA A 48 -15.45 6.22 5.09
N ALA A 49 -14.59 7.02 4.49
CA ALA A 49 -14.76 8.47 4.51
C ALA A 49 -16.12 8.80 3.92
N LYS A 50 -17.01 9.32 4.76
CA LYS A 50 -18.33 9.90 4.46
C LYS A 50 -19.14 9.31 3.29
N GLN A 51 -20.23 8.65 3.69
CA GLN A 51 -21.47 8.41 2.91
C GLN A 51 -21.36 7.90 1.46
N GLY A 52 -21.72 6.63 1.30
CA GLY A 52 -22.38 6.17 0.08
C GLY A 52 -21.62 5.25 -0.86
N THR A 53 -20.32 5.04 -0.69
CA THR A 53 -19.57 4.06 -1.48
C THR A 53 -18.61 3.26 -0.58
N ARG A 54 -18.41 1.98 -0.88
CA ARG A 54 -17.35 1.13 -0.31
C ARG A 54 -15.95 1.60 -0.75
N ALA A 55 -15.68 2.89 -0.71
CA ALA A 55 -14.37 3.44 -1.03
C ALA A 55 -13.46 3.19 0.17
N LEU A 56 -12.36 2.49 -0.06
CA LEU A 56 -11.20 2.43 0.83
C LEU A 56 -10.81 3.87 1.20
N ALA A 57 -10.34 4.10 2.42
CA ALA A 57 -9.81 5.41 2.78
C ALA A 57 -8.73 5.82 1.77
N GLU A 58 -8.75 7.09 1.34
CA GLU A 58 -7.73 7.62 0.43
C GLU A 58 -6.34 7.33 1.00
N PRO A 59 -5.38 6.89 0.15
CA PRO A 59 -4.02 6.64 0.61
C PRO A 59 -3.41 7.89 1.23
N GLN A 60 -2.79 7.73 2.39
CA GLN A 60 -2.04 8.81 3.04
C GLN A 60 -0.61 8.84 2.49
N GLU A 61 -0.19 9.97 1.94
CA GLU A 61 1.20 10.16 1.53
C GLU A 61 2.07 10.55 2.73
N ILE A 62 3.16 9.80 2.95
CA ILE A 62 4.14 10.03 4.02
C ILE A 62 5.49 10.32 3.36
N ASP A 63 6.07 11.47 3.63
CA ASP A 63 7.44 11.78 3.22
C ASP A 63 8.44 11.07 4.14
N LEU A 64 9.21 10.14 3.60
CA LEU A 64 10.22 9.37 4.31
C LEU A 64 11.62 10.01 4.24
N GLY A 65 11.73 11.19 3.62
CA GLY A 65 13.00 11.87 3.41
C GLY A 65 13.79 11.36 2.19
N ASN A 66 14.83 12.10 1.82
CA ASN A 66 15.74 11.77 0.71
C ASN A 66 15.03 11.43 -0.62
N GLY A 67 13.87 12.05 -0.89
CA GLY A 67 13.11 11.85 -2.10
C GLY A 67 12.31 10.54 -2.14
N ILE A 68 12.09 9.90 -1.02
CA ILE A 68 11.25 8.71 -0.90
C ILE A 68 9.94 9.06 -0.20
N ILE A 69 8.84 8.57 -0.74
CA ILE A 69 7.51 8.68 -0.15
C ILE A 69 6.91 7.29 0.07
N ALA A 70 6.01 7.19 1.03
CA ALA A 70 5.15 6.03 1.20
C ALA A 70 3.69 6.44 0.98
N GLU A 71 2.97 5.69 0.16
CA GLU A 71 1.50 5.71 0.15
C GLU A 71 1.02 4.65 1.13
N ALA A 72 0.41 5.11 2.23
CA ALA A 72 -0.05 4.27 3.32
C ALA A 72 -1.55 4.05 3.25
N THR A 73 -1.99 2.79 3.33
CA THR A 73 -3.40 2.40 3.43
C THR A 73 -3.58 1.39 4.55
N LEU A 74 -4.65 1.55 5.34
CA LEU A 74 -5.09 0.53 6.29
C LEU A 74 -6.21 -0.28 5.62
N GLU A 75 -6.05 -1.58 5.61
CA GLU A 75 -7.01 -2.50 4.98
C GLU A 75 -7.43 -3.60 5.95
N PRO A 76 -8.64 -4.18 5.77
CA PRO A 76 -9.02 -5.41 6.45
C PRO A 76 -8.04 -6.52 6.11
N ASP A 77 -7.53 -7.23 7.11
CA ASP A 77 -6.72 -8.41 6.87
C ASP A 77 -7.58 -9.68 6.97
N THR A 78 -7.77 -10.34 5.85
CA THR A 78 -8.54 -11.58 5.74
C THR A 78 -7.71 -12.83 5.99
N SER A 79 -6.38 -12.70 6.03
CA SER A 79 -5.51 -13.87 6.24
C SER A 79 -5.45 -14.25 7.72
N GLY A 80 -5.55 -15.54 8.00
CA GLY A 80 -5.61 -16.06 9.36
C GLY A 80 -6.89 -15.68 10.13
N CYS A 81 -7.91 -15.19 9.44
CA CYS A 81 -9.26 -15.07 9.97
C CYS A 81 -10.04 -16.35 9.66
N ALA A 82 -10.79 -16.85 10.64
CA ALA A 82 -11.59 -18.04 10.41
C ALA A 82 -12.69 -17.75 9.38
N GLN A 83 -12.78 -18.59 8.35
CA GLN A 83 -13.84 -18.50 7.33
C GLN A 83 -15.16 -19.11 7.78
N THR A 84 -15.20 -19.75 8.94
CA THR A 84 -16.38 -20.43 9.48
C THR A 84 -16.71 -19.91 10.87
N ARG A 85 -18.01 -19.84 11.19
CA ARG A 85 -18.54 -19.44 12.51
C ARG A 85 -18.33 -20.50 13.60
N ALA A 86 -17.63 -21.58 13.35
CA ALA A 86 -17.24 -22.54 14.37
C ALA A 86 -16.11 -21.90 15.20
N GLY A 87 -16.35 -21.63 16.47
CA GLY A 87 -15.33 -21.11 17.37
C GLY A 87 -14.15 -22.07 17.50
N ASN A 88 -12.97 -21.53 17.65
CA ASN A 88 -11.77 -22.30 17.95
C ASN A 88 -11.83 -22.83 19.40
N PRO A 89 -11.15 -23.93 19.72
CA PRO A 89 -10.92 -24.28 21.12
C PRO A 89 -10.10 -23.16 21.78
N VAL A 90 -10.48 -22.80 23.01
CA VAL A 90 -9.71 -21.82 23.79
C VAL A 90 -8.33 -22.37 24.15
N PRO A 91 -7.30 -21.51 24.24
CA PRO A 91 -5.94 -21.92 24.60
C PRO A 91 -5.87 -22.62 25.97
N ASP A 92 -4.98 -23.57 26.10
CA ASP A 92 -4.64 -24.18 27.39
C ASP A 92 -4.06 -23.11 28.33
N GLY A 93 -4.37 -23.19 29.63
CA GLY A 93 -3.90 -22.22 30.62
C GLY A 93 -4.85 -22.00 31.78
N THR A 94 -4.57 -20.99 32.59
CA THR A 94 -5.38 -20.64 33.77
C THR A 94 -6.47 -19.67 33.40
N TYR A 95 -7.69 -19.94 33.87
CA TYR A 95 -8.88 -19.11 33.68
C TYR A 95 -9.54 -18.80 35.02
N LYS A 96 -10.18 -17.63 35.09
CA LYS A 96 -10.99 -17.20 36.23
C LYS A 96 -12.40 -16.85 35.74
N ILE A 97 -13.42 -17.34 36.48
CA ILE A 97 -14.84 -17.06 36.20
C ILE A 97 -15.42 -16.39 37.46
N TYR A 98 -16.14 -15.30 37.26
CA TYR A 98 -16.93 -14.64 38.28
C TYR A 98 -18.31 -14.27 37.74
N ALA A 99 -19.25 -13.91 38.64
CA ALA A 99 -20.60 -13.50 38.28
C ALA A 99 -20.87 -12.07 38.71
N ILE A 100 -21.74 -11.39 37.99
CA ILE A 100 -22.26 -10.06 38.31
C ILE A 100 -23.79 -10.19 38.37
N ASP A 101 -24.39 -9.88 39.52
CA ASP A 101 -25.83 -9.92 39.66
C ASP A 101 -26.54 -8.74 38.96
N ALA A 102 -27.87 -8.76 38.98
CA ALA A 102 -28.70 -7.72 38.38
C ALA A 102 -28.50 -6.34 39.03
N GLY A 103 -28.01 -6.28 40.27
CA GLY A 103 -27.65 -5.04 40.98
C GLY A 103 -26.25 -4.53 40.64
N GLY A 104 -25.47 -5.28 39.87
CA GLY A 104 -24.09 -4.94 39.51
C GLY A 104 -23.05 -5.40 40.53
N THR A 105 -23.45 -6.16 41.55
CA THR A 105 -22.54 -6.69 42.58
C THR A 105 -21.77 -7.88 42.00
N ARG A 106 -20.45 -7.87 42.18
CA ARG A 106 -19.58 -8.98 41.80
C ARG A 106 -19.58 -10.06 42.88
N HIS A 107 -19.71 -11.30 42.44
CA HIS A 107 -19.55 -12.52 43.21
C HIS A 107 -18.29 -13.23 42.73
N ASP A 108 -17.30 -13.38 43.61
CA ASP A 108 -16.05 -14.08 43.30
C ASP A 108 -16.30 -15.55 42.98
N GLY A 109 -15.50 -16.09 42.08
CA GLY A 109 -15.83 -17.28 41.37
C GLY A 109 -14.82 -18.40 41.38
N LEU A 110 -14.85 -19.18 40.27
CA LEU A 110 -13.95 -20.30 40.03
C LEU A 110 -12.65 -19.83 39.47
N THR A 111 -11.55 -20.39 39.95
CA THR A 111 -10.29 -20.47 39.18
C THR A 111 -10.09 -21.91 38.72
N GLY A 112 -9.49 -22.10 37.56
CA GLY A 112 -9.27 -23.43 37.03
C GLY A 112 -8.30 -23.45 35.88
N THR A 113 -8.02 -24.65 35.43
CA THR A 113 -7.10 -24.91 34.31
C THR A 113 -7.90 -25.42 33.11
N MET A 114 -7.65 -24.82 31.95
CA MET A 114 -8.09 -25.32 30.66
C MET A 114 -7.03 -26.26 30.11
N THR A 115 -7.42 -27.46 29.74
CA THR A 115 -6.54 -28.42 29.07
C THR A 115 -7.32 -29.11 27.96
N SER A 116 -6.86 -28.96 26.72
CA SER A 116 -7.51 -29.54 25.53
C SER A 116 -9.01 -29.23 25.45
N GLY A 117 -9.41 -28.00 25.81
CA GLY A 117 -10.81 -27.52 25.76
C GLY A 117 -11.67 -27.94 26.96
N VAL A 118 -11.10 -28.60 27.98
CA VAL A 118 -11.78 -28.99 29.20
C VAL A 118 -11.35 -28.12 30.37
N PHE A 119 -12.30 -27.44 30.99
CA PHE A 119 -12.05 -26.61 32.17
C PHE A 119 -12.17 -27.46 33.45
N THR A 120 -11.11 -27.48 34.25
CA THR A 120 -11.07 -28.15 35.56
C THR A 120 -10.95 -27.10 36.65
N PRO A 121 -11.99 -26.89 37.48
CA PRO A 121 -11.94 -25.94 38.59
C PRO A 121 -10.99 -26.39 39.71
N ASN A 122 -10.29 -25.41 40.31
CA ASN A 122 -9.34 -25.64 41.42
C ASN A 122 -9.99 -25.34 42.79
N ASN A 123 -11.17 -24.72 42.83
CA ASN A 123 -11.87 -24.32 44.04
C ASN A 123 -13.38 -24.56 43.91
N ARG A 124 -14.06 -24.51 45.02
CA ARG A 124 -15.54 -24.54 45.08
C ARG A 124 -16.08 -23.12 45.06
N TRP A 125 -17.29 -22.99 44.50
CA TRP A 125 -18.01 -21.72 44.45
C TRP A 125 -19.50 -21.97 44.57
N GLU A 126 -20.15 -21.22 45.46
CA GLU A 126 -21.58 -21.29 45.68
C GLU A 126 -22.24 -19.96 45.35
N LEU A 127 -23.35 -20.01 44.61
CA LEU A 127 -24.18 -18.87 44.27
C LEU A 127 -25.60 -19.06 44.80
N GLU A 128 -26.22 -17.96 45.21
CA GLU A 128 -27.66 -17.95 45.51
C GLU A 128 -28.46 -18.00 44.19
N SER A 129 -29.72 -18.49 44.28
CA SER A 129 -30.62 -18.42 43.14
C SER A 129 -30.81 -16.97 42.70
N GLY A 130 -30.66 -16.68 41.42
CA GLY A 130 -30.72 -15.33 40.88
C GLY A 130 -30.38 -15.26 39.39
N THR A 131 -30.38 -14.06 38.85
CA THR A 131 -29.94 -13.80 37.47
C THR A 131 -28.55 -13.18 37.47
N TYR A 132 -27.63 -13.78 36.76
CA TYR A 132 -26.23 -13.38 36.74
C TYR A 132 -25.70 -13.23 35.31
N THR A 133 -24.83 -12.26 35.10
CA THR A 133 -23.90 -12.20 33.96
C THR A 133 -22.57 -12.83 34.38
N PHE A 134 -22.20 -13.94 33.75
CA PHE A 134 -20.92 -14.58 34.01
C PHE A 134 -19.81 -13.95 33.15
N VAL A 135 -18.63 -13.80 33.74
CA VAL A 135 -17.44 -13.28 33.06
C VAL A 135 -16.32 -14.27 33.26
N CYS A 136 -15.67 -14.61 32.17
CA CYS A 136 -14.48 -15.47 32.11
C CYS A 136 -13.30 -14.69 31.57
N ILE A 137 -12.16 -14.78 32.26
CA ILE A 137 -10.89 -14.17 31.86
C ILE A 137 -9.78 -15.21 31.89
N ASN A 138 -8.79 -15.08 30.99
CA ASN A 138 -7.56 -15.89 31.06
C ASN A 138 -6.47 -15.18 31.88
N SER A 139 -5.33 -15.87 32.11
CA SER A 139 -4.20 -15.36 32.91
C SER A 139 -3.53 -14.10 32.34
N ALA A 140 -3.71 -13.82 31.05
CA ALA A 140 -3.19 -12.61 30.41
C ALA A 140 -3.99 -11.33 30.77
N VAL A 141 -5.13 -11.49 31.44
CA VAL A 141 -5.95 -10.38 31.99
C VAL A 141 -5.72 -10.29 33.49
N THR A 142 -5.19 -9.16 33.97
CA THR A 142 -5.03 -8.91 35.40
C THR A 142 -6.35 -8.46 36.01
N ASP A 143 -6.78 -9.12 37.09
CA ASP A 143 -7.98 -8.82 37.82
C ASP A 143 -7.64 -8.06 39.11
N ASN A 144 -7.98 -6.78 39.17
CA ASN A 144 -7.76 -5.89 40.34
C ASN A 144 -8.97 -5.83 41.30
N GLY A 145 -9.95 -6.71 41.11
CA GLY A 145 -11.17 -6.75 41.91
C GLY A 145 -12.30 -5.86 41.37
N ASN A 146 -12.06 -4.59 41.18
CA ASN A 146 -13.04 -3.62 40.67
C ASN A 146 -12.90 -3.29 39.19
N GLU A 147 -11.76 -3.60 38.59
CA GLU A 147 -11.44 -3.37 37.18
C GLU A 147 -10.50 -4.45 36.70
N LEU A 148 -10.49 -4.62 35.38
CA LEU A 148 -9.58 -5.50 34.66
C LEU A 148 -8.48 -4.67 34.02
N TYR A 149 -7.29 -5.23 33.94
CA TYR A 149 -6.13 -4.60 33.32
C TYR A 149 -5.50 -5.51 32.28
N VAL A 150 -5.27 -4.97 31.09
CA VAL A 150 -4.69 -5.67 29.94
C VAL A 150 -3.41 -4.96 29.52
N LYS A 151 -2.30 -5.66 29.54
CA LYS A 151 -1.00 -5.18 29.00
C LYS A 151 -0.93 -5.39 27.50
N LEU A 152 -0.21 -4.52 26.79
CA LEU A 152 0.03 -4.69 25.37
C LEU A 152 0.92 -5.90 25.08
N ASN A 153 1.99 -6.07 25.84
CA ASN A 153 2.91 -7.18 25.71
C ASN A 153 2.66 -8.21 26.83
N HIS A 154 2.32 -9.42 26.44
CA HIS A 154 2.07 -10.51 27.37
C HIS A 154 3.11 -11.60 27.16
N GLU A 155 3.74 -12.04 28.24
CA GLU A 155 4.50 -13.28 28.26
C GLU A 155 3.54 -14.49 28.32
N ASP A 156 2.34 -14.30 28.83
CA ASP A 156 1.35 -15.34 29.13
C ASP A 156 0.28 -15.54 28.04
N GLY A 157 0.51 -15.04 26.83
CA GLY A 157 -0.43 -15.19 25.71
C GLY A 157 -1.37 -14.00 25.51
N MET A 158 -2.35 -14.15 24.61
CA MET A 158 -3.30 -13.08 24.27
C MET A 158 -4.39 -12.95 25.32
N PRO A 159 -4.74 -11.70 25.76
CA PRO A 159 -5.80 -11.48 26.72
C PRO A 159 -7.18 -11.79 26.12
N LEU A 160 -7.88 -12.70 26.77
CA LEU A 160 -9.21 -13.17 26.39
C LEU A 160 -10.23 -12.89 27.48
N ILE A 161 -11.36 -12.32 27.10
CA ILE A 161 -12.51 -12.10 27.96
C ILE A 161 -13.76 -12.64 27.27
N GLY A 162 -14.52 -13.45 28.00
CA GLY A 162 -15.86 -13.91 27.61
C GLY A 162 -16.91 -13.41 28.59
N VAL A 163 -18.02 -12.89 28.07
CA VAL A 163 -19.14 -12.39 28.88
C VAL A 163 -20.40 -13.08 28.38
N SER A 164 -21.15 -13.71 29.30
CA SER A 164 -22.43 -14.33 28.95
C SER A 164 -23.55 -13.28 28.92
N ASP A 165 -24.64 -13.61 28.25
CA ASP A 165 -25.91 -12.98 28.49
C ASP A 165 -26.34 -13.22 29.95
N PRO A 166 -27.30 -12.42 30.50
CA PRO A 166 -27.86 -12.71 31.80
C PRO A 166 -28.51 -14.07 31.84
N ILE A 167 -28.12 -14.92 32.80
CA ILE A 167 -28.55 -16.31 32.94
C ILE A 167 -29.23 -16.49 34.32
N ALA A 168 -30.42 -17.07 34.30
CA ALA A 168 -31.13 -17.41 35.53
C ALA A 168 -30.53 -18.71 36.11
N VAL A 169 -30.07 -18.63 37.34
CA VAL A 169 -29.52 -19.73 38.11
C VAL A 169 -30.57 -20.20 39.11
N ASN A 170 -31.57 -20.96 38.65
CA ASN A 170 -32.70 -21.42 39.44
C ASN A 170 -32.75 -22.95 39.60
N ASN A 171 -32.00 -23.67 38.81
CA ASN A 171 -31.95 -25.13 38.85
C ASN A 171 -30.48 -25.59 38.90
N PRO A 172 -30.07 -26.30 39.99
CA PRO A 172 -28.67 -26.67 40.17
C PRO A 172 -28.15 -27.74 39.18
N PHE A 173 -29.00 -28.36 38.36
CA PHE A 173 -28.59 -29.56 37.63
C PHE A 173 -28.43 -29.35 36.13
N ASP A 174 -28.82 -28.24 35.52
CA ASP A 174 -28.74 -28.07 34.06
C ASP A 174 -28.61 -26.63 33.56
N VAL A 175 -27.80 -25.82 34.19
CA VAL A 175 -27.51 -24.47 33.71
C VAL A 175 -26.29 -24.50 32.79
N LEU A 176 -26.47 -24.11 31.52
CA LEU A 176 -25.40 -23.94 30.56
C LEU A 176 -25.00 -22.47 30.43
N VAL A 177 -23.72 -22.18 30.64
CA VAL A 177 -23.12 -20.84 30.47
C VAL A 177 -22.15 -20.88 29.31
N PRO A 178 -22.52 -20.37 28.14
CA PRO A 178 -21.62 -20.29 26.99
C PRO A 178 -20.73 -19.05 27.13
N PHE A 179 -19.44 -19.23 26.93
CA PHE A 179 -18.46 -18.16 26.78
C PHE A 179 -17.93 -18.11 25.36
N VAL A 180 -18.08 -16.96 24.71
CA VAL A 180 -17.35 -16.61 23.51
C VAL A 180 -16.19 -15.73 23.94
N MET A 181 -14.99 -16.33 24.02
CA MET A 181 -13.77 -15.67 24.47
C MET A 181 -13.22 -14.79 23.35
N ARG A 182 -13.16 -13.48 23.58
CA ARG A 182 -12.75 -12.47 22.60
C ARG A 182 -11.43 -11.84 22.97
N HIS A 183 -10.59 -11.64 21.96
CA HIS A 183 -9.36 -10.87 22.11
C HIS A 183 -9.67 -9.42 22.47
N GLN A 184 -8.95 -8.88 23.44
CA GLN A 184 -9.17 -7.52 23.92
C GLN A 184 -8.35 -6.47 23.14
N GLN A 185 -7.54 -6.91 22.21
CA GLN A 185 -6.69 -6.10 21.35
C GLN A 185 -7.06 -6.28 19.89
N ALA A 186 -6.66 -5.30 19.06
CA ALA A 186 -6.55 -5.46 17.63
C ALA A 186 -5.19 -6.08 17.27
N ARG A 187 -5.07 -6.66 16.09
CA ARG A 187 -3.77 -7.02 15.55
C ARG A 187 -3.55 -6.34 14.20
N VAL A 188 -2.33 -5.88 13.98
CA VAL A 188 -1.93 -5.23 12.74
C VAL A 188 -0.65 -5.89 12.25
N ARG A 189 -0.56 -6.15 10.96
CA ARG A 189 0.72 -6.46 10.31
C ARG A 189 1.01 -5.41 9.24
N TYR A 190 2.28 -5.21 8.97
CA TYR A 190 2.75 -4.23 8.01
C TYR A 190 3.15 -4.93 6.73
N GLN A 191 2.72 -4.39 5.60
CA GLN A 191 3.18 -4.82 4.30
C GLN A 191 3.91 -3.68 3.62
N PHE A 192 5.21 -3.86 3.41
CA PHE A 192 6.05 -2.93 2.67
C PHE A 192 6.15 -3.40 1.23
N ILE A 193 5.88 -2.50 0.30
CA ILE A 193 5.93 -2.77 -1.13
C ILE A 193 6.87 -1.75 -1.76
N SER A 194 7.96 -2.23 -2.37
CA SER A 194 8.86 -1.43 -3.17
C SER A 194 8.82 -1.88 -4.62
N TYR A 195 9.22 -1.01 -5.55
CA TYR A 195 9.18 -1.27 -6.97
C TYR A 195 10.57 -1.14 -7.57
N THR A 196 10.90 -2.01 -8.53
CA THR A 196 12.14 -2.01 -9.30
C THR A 196 13.38 -2.42 -8.51
N GLU A 197 13.50 -2.01 -7.25
CA GLU A 197 14.62 -2.36 -6.37
C GLU A 197 14.08 -2.81 -5.01
N PRO A 198 14.62 -3.91 -4.42
CA PRO A 198 14.23 -4.35 -3.08
C PRO A 198 14.75 -3.40 -2.01
N MET A 199 14.11 -3.39 -0.85
CA MET A 199 14.66 -2.77 0.34
C MET A 199 15.88 -3.58 0.83
N GLU A 200 16.95 -2.89 1.26
CA GLU A 200 18.15 -3.54 1.79
C GLU A 200 18.03 -3.81 3.29
N SER A 201 17.40 -2.91 4.01
CA SER A 201 17.15 -3.04 5.45
C SER A 201 15.93 -2.23 5.81
N LEU A 202 15.21 -2.64 6.85
CA LEU A 202 14.08 -1.89 7.37
C LEU A 202 14.02 -2.06 8.88
N THR A 203 13.88 -0.95 9.58
CA THR A 203 13.51 -0.92 11.00
C THR A 203 12.26 -0.07 11.17
N LEU A 204 11.28 -0.60 11.86
CA LEU A 204 10.04 0.08 12.17
C LEU A 204 9.91 0.18 13.68
N ASN A 205 9.80 1.40 14.19
CA ASN A 205 9.47 1.68 15.58
C ASN A 205 8.16 2.45 15.65
N TRP A 206 7.32 2.07 16.57
CA TRP A 206 6.08 2.77 16.83
C TRP A 206 6.24 3.66 18.06
N LEU A 207 5.92 4.93 17.94
CA LEU A 207 6.07 5.95 18.97
C LEU A 207 4.74 6.63 19.24
N ASN A 208 4.53 7.16 20.44
CA ASN A 208 3.40 8.03 20.75
C ASN A 208 3.64 9.48 20.29
N SER A 209 2.69 10.37 20.57
CA SER A 209 2.78 11.80 20.22
C SER A 209 4.00 12.53 20.81
N ASP A 210 4.55 12.02 21.92
CA ASP A 210 5.71 12.60 22.60
C ASP A 210 7.02 11.95 22.12
N LEU A 211 6.96 11.15 21.05
CA LEU A 211 8.06 10.33 20.54
C LEU A 211 8.60 9.34 21.58
N THR A 212 7.81 9.04 22.59
CA THR A 212 8.07 7.96 23.56
C THR A 212 7.32 6.70 23.11
N TYR A 213 7.79 5.55 23.54
CA TYR A 213 7.13 4.29 23.20
C TYR A 213 5.74 4.22 23.83
N ASN A 214 4.76 3.83 23.03
CA ASN A 214 3.38 3.75 23.49
C ASN A 214 3.05 2.33 23.91
N ALA A 215 2.81 2.15 25.20
CA ALA A 215 2.22 0.92 25.69
C ALA A 215 0.70 1.01 25.53
N GLY A 216 0.13 0.14 24.73
CA GLY A 216 -1.31 0.06 24.59
C GLY A 216 -2.02 -0.64 25.74
N ASP A 217 -1.57 -0.39 26.98
CA ASP A 217 -2.22 -0.90 28.18
C ASP A 217 -3.61 -0.30 28.35
N VAL A 218 -4.56 -1.10 28.79
CA VAL A 218 -5.96 -0.69 28.89
C VAL A 218 -6.55 -1.16 30.22
N TYR A 219 -7.29 -0.27 30.89
CA TYR A 219 -8.18 -0.60 31.99
C TYR A 219 -9.60 -0.79 31.48
N LEU A 220 -10.22 -1.89 31.87
CA LEU A 220 -11.56 -2.28 31.48
C LEU A 220 -12.44 -2.41 32.73
N ASN A 221 -13.74 -2.21 32.57
CA ASN A 221 -14.69 -2.58 33.62
C ASN A 221 -14.79 -4.12 33.76
N LEU A 222 -15.52 -4.58 34.73
CA LEU A 222 -15.67 -6.02 35.01
C LEU A 222 -16.33 -6.82 33.88
N LYS A 223 -16.91 -6.17 32.87
CA LYS A 223 -17.49 -6.80 31.68
C LYS A 223 -16.60 -6.65 30.42
N GLY A 224 -15.37 -6.16 30.59
CA GLY A 224 -14.44 -6.03 29.46
C GLY A 224 -14.68 -4.80 28.58
N GLU A 225 -15.45 -3.80 29.04
CA GLU A 225 -15.61 -2.52 28.35
C GLU A 225 -14.52 -1.54 28.79
N LYS A 226 -13.99 -0.77 27.84
CA LYS A 226 -12.88 0.15 28.10
C LYS A 226 -13.28 1.28 29.05
N LEU A 227 -12.50 1.47 30.10
CA LEU A 227 -12.62 2.60 31.03
C LEU A 227 -11.64 3.72 30.68
N ARG A 228 -10.36 3.38 30.51
CA ARG A 228 -9.29 4.33 30.24
C ARG A 228 -8.05 3.62 29.67
N ASN A 229 -7.15 4.38 29.07
CA ASN A 229 -5.82 3.90 28.76
C ASN A 229 -4.98 3.78 30.03
N GLY A 230 -4.05 2.82 30.05
CA GLY A 230 -3.05 2.69 31.12
C GLY A 230 -1.98 3.77 31.02
N ASN A 231 -1.19 3.90 32.09
CA ASN A 231 -0.04 4.77 32.08
C ASN A 231 1.00 4.28 31.09
N ASN A 232 1.57 5.20 30.32
CA ASN A 232 2.63 4.93 29.36
C ASN A 232 3.84 4.33 30.07
N GLN A 233 3.96 3.03 30.03
CA GLN A 233 5.22 2.36 30.31
C GLN A 233 5.94 2.22 28.96
N ALA A 234 7.24 2.52 28.93
CA ALA A 234 8.07 2.31 27.77
C ALA A 234 7.95 0.85 27.30
N GLY A 235 7.02 0.59 26.41
CA GLY A 235 6.75 -0.73 25.86
C GLY A 235 7.68 -0.96 24.69
N ILE A 236 8.31 -2.11 24.67
CA ILE A 236 9.14 -2.55 23.56
C ILE A 236 8.26 -2.71 22.33
N PHE A 237 8.58 -1.97 21.31
CA PHE A 237 8.00 -2.14 19.99
C PHE A 237 8.90 -3.03 19.19
N TYR A 238 8.29 -3.58 18.17
CA TYR A 238 8.99 -4.41 17.23
C TYR A 238 10.15 -3.61 16.61
N SER A 239 11.35 -3.77 17.12
CA SER A 239 12.59 -3.44 16.42
C SER A 239 13.06 -4.72 15.75
N GLY A 240 12.40 -5.10 14.67
CA GLY A 240 12.86 -6.15 13.80
C GLY A 240 13.66 -5.51 12.68
N ALA A 241 14.95 -5.76 12.60
CA ALA A 241 15.67 -5.56 11.36
C ALA A 241 15.08 -6.56 10.35
N LEU A 242 14.22 -6.09 9.47
CA LEU A 242 13.70 -6.90 8.38
C LEU A 242 14.78 -6.97 7.32
N HIS A 243 15.57 -8.04 7.35
CA HIS A 243 16.52 -8.33 6.30
C HIS A 243 15.77 -8.94 5.12
N LEU A 244 15.53 -8.14 4.09
CA LEU A 244 15.09 -8.67 2.82
C LEU A 244 16.30 -9.32 2.15
N ASN A 245 16.42 -10.63 2.28
CA ASN A 245 17.48 -11.44 1.65
C ASN A 245 17.33 -11.56 0.12
N GLN A 246 16.74 -10.56 -0.54
CA GLN A 246 16.60 -10.56 -1.98
C GLN A 246 17.69 -9.69 -2.59
N ALA A 247 18.63 -10.35 -3.26
CA ALA A 247 19.65 -9.65 -4.03
C ALA A 247 18.99 -8.85 -5.17
N TYR A 248 19.36 -7.58 -5.29
CA TYR A 248 18.97 -6.75 -6.42
C TYR A 248 19.44 -7.36 -7.73
N GLN A 249 18.48 -7.57 -8.64
CA GLN A 249 18.75 -8.03 -10.00
C GLN A 249 18.24 -6.95 -10.97
N PRO A 250 19.15 -6.32 -11.74
CA PRO A 250 18.75 -5.39 -12.78
C PRO A 250 17.71 -6.00 -13.73
N SER A 251 16.70 -5.23 -14.11
CA SER A 251 15.59 -5.67 -14.96
C SER A 251 15.11 -4.52 -15.83
N SER A 252 14.58 -4.82 -17.00
CA SER A 252 13.81 -3.87 -17.81
C SER A 252 12.37 -3.74 -17.34
N ILE A 253 11.90 -4.67 -16.52
CA ILE A 253 10.53 -4.73 -16.02
C ILE A 253 10.50 -4.20 -14.61
N VAL A 254 9.49 -3.38 -14.31
CA VAL A 254 9.20 -2.97 -12.93
C VAL A 254 8.78 -4.20 -12.14
N LYS A 255 9.60 -4.58 -11.17
CA LYS A 255 9.33 -5.67 -10.24
C LYS A 255 8.77 -5.12 -8.94
N GLU A 256 7.76 -5.78 -8.42
CA GLU A 256 7.26 -5.54 -7.08
C GLU A 256 7.98 -6.46 -6.10
N TYR A 257 8.50 -5.86 -5.03
CA TYR A 257 9.08 -6.57 -3.90
C TYR A 257 8.19 -6.29 -2.69
N SER A 258 7.64 -7.35 -2.11
CA SER A 258 6.74 -7.25 -0.96
C SER A 258 7.31 -7.98 0.24
N TYR A 259 7.21 -7.35 1.39
CA TYR A 259 7.53 -7.93 2.68
C TYR A 259 6.37 -7.69 3.65
N THR A 260 5.94 -8.74 4.34
CA THR A 260 4.88 -8.65 5.35
C THR A 260 5.42 -9.10 6.70
N THR A 261 5.21 -8.29 7.75
CA THR A 261 5.64 -8.61 9.11
C THR A 261 4.74 -9.66 9.75
N ASP A 262 5.17 -10.19 10.89
CA ASP A 262 4.27 -10.84 11.84
C ASP A 262 3.26 -9.83 12.40
N TYR A 263 2.23 -10.34 13.04
CA TYR A 263 1.22 -9.51 13.69
C TYR A 263 1.79 -8.82 14.93
N ILE A 264 1.42 -7.55 15.06
CA ILE A 264 1.66 -6.72 16.24
C ILE A 264 0.32 -6.46 16.90
N LEU A 265 0.22 -6.70 18.20
CA LEU A 265 -0.98 -6.40 18.96
C LEU A 265 -1.06 -4.90 19.24
N CYS A 266 -2.23 -4.34 19.07
CA CYS A 266 -2.50 -2.92 19.24
C CYS A 266 -3.68 -2.69 20.18
N SER A 267 -3.62 -1.65 20.99
CA SER A 267 -4.77 -1.22 21.76
C SER A 267 -5.89 -0.77 20.82
N PRO A 268 -7.15 -1.17 21.05
CA PRO A 268 -8.28 -0.65 20.29
C PRO A 268 -8.55 0.82 20.62
N ASP A 269 -9.30 1.49 19.75
CA ASP A 269 -9.76 2.88 19.92
C ASP A 269 -8.64 3.91 20.09
N PHE A 270 -7.58 3.77 19.30
CA PHE A 270 -6.51 4.75 19.28
C PHE A 270 -7.02 6.05 18.62
N THR A 271 -7.18 7.10 19.42
CA THR A 271 -7.66 8.42 18.96
C THR A 271 -6.54 9.42 18.72
N THR A 272 -5.31 9.10 19.11
CA THR A 272 -4.14 9.97 18.93
C THR A 272 -3.31 9.50 17.71
N PRO A 273 -2.69 10.43 16.96
CA PRO A 273 -1.78 10.04 15.88
C PRO A 273 -0.65 9.18 16.44
N SER A 274 -0.42 8.05 15.81
CA SER A 274 0.77 7.23 16.09
C SER A 274 1.92 7.72 15.25
N TYR A 275 3.10 7.81 15.83
CA TYR A 275 4.32 8.15 15.11
C TYR A 275 5.06 6.87 14.77
N TYR A 276 5.45 6.75 13.52
CA TYR A 276 6.29 5.64 13.08
C TYR A 276 7.66 6.17 12.73
N ALA A 277 8.67 5.66 13.44
CA ALA A 277 10.05 5.84 13.03
C ALA A 277 10.39 4.69 12.07
N ILE A 278 10.47 5.01 10.79
CA ILE A 278 10.88 4.09 9.74
C ILE A 278 12.30 4.46 9.34
N THR A 279 13.23 3.51 9.46
CA THR A 279 14.58 3.64 8.93
C THR A 279 14.86 2.48 7.99
N ALA A 280 15.36 2.77 6.80
CA ALA A 280 15.67 1.74 5.81
C ALA A 280 16.71 2.24 4.80
N MET A 281 17.25 1.31 4.04
CA MET A 281 17.97 1.56 2.80
C MET A 281 17.07 1.16 1.63
N LEU A 282 16.73 2.11 0.79
CA LEU A 282 15.85 1.91 -0.35
C LEU A 282 16.33 2.76 -1.54
N TYR A 283 16.37 2.17 -2.72
CA TYR A 283 16.85 2.83 -3.95
C TYR A 283 18.23 3.47 -3.79
N GLY A 284 19.11 2.82 -2.99
CA GLY A 284 20.45 3.32 -2.66
C GLY A 284 20.46 4.54 -1.74
N ARG A 285 19.37 4.84 -1.07
CA ARG A 285 19.23 5.99 -0.16
C ARG A 285 18.83 5.52 1.23
N SER A 286 19.42 6.14 2.25
CA SER A 286 18.94 6.00 3.62
C SER A 286 17.66 6.80 3.79
N ILE A 287 16.60 6.16 4.26
CA ILE A 287 15.37 6.84 4.65
C ILE A 287 15.24 6.85 6.17
N GLY A 288 14.66 7.91 6.69
CA GLY A 288 14.35 8.03 8.12
C GLY A 288 13.24 9.06 8.30
N SER A 289 12.16 8.65 8.95
CA SER A 289 11.04 9.55 9.20
C SER A 289 10.43 9.26 10.55
N ASN A 290 10.20 10.34 11.31
CA ASN A 290 9.39 10.35 12.52
C ASN A 290 8.10 11.13 12.24
N LYS A 291 7.31 10.70 11.26
CA LYS A 291 6.07 11.39 10.89
C LYS A 291 4.87 10.77 11.58
N PRO A 292 3.89 11.60 12.00
CA PRO A 292 2.64 11.06 12.49
C PRO A 292 1.91 10.36 11.36
N VAL A 293 1.39 9.18 11.67
CA VAL A 293 0.56 8.40 10.76
C VAL A 293 -0.74 8.09 11.46
N TRP A 294 -1.84 8.40 10.81
CA TRP A 294 -3.15 8.10 11.32
C TRP A 294 -3.61 6.72 10.85
N LEU A 295 -3.72 5.75 11.76
CA LEU A 295 -4.26 4.42 11.45
C LEU A 295 -5.80 4.34 11.56
N GLY A 296 -6.45 5.36 12.10
CA GLY A 296 -7.87 5.29 12.43
C GLY A 296 -8.12 4.52 13.73
N ALA A 297 -9.39 4.34 14.08
CA ALA A 297 -9.80 3.56 15.23
C ALA A 297 -9.74 2.07 14.93
N LEU A 298 -8.81 1.36 15.57
CA LEU A 298 -8.74 -0.09 15.50
C LEU A 298 -9.78 -0.71 16.45
N GLN A 299 -10.46 -1.74 16.01
CA GLN A 299 -11.47 -2.43 16.83
C GLN A 299 -10.87 -3.67 17.49
N LYS A 300 -11.27 -3.95 18.75
CA LYS A 300 -10.85 -5.16 19.43
C LYS A 300 -11.32 -6.42 18.67
N ASN A 301 -10.54 -7.48 18.75
CA ASN A 301 -10.77 -8.75 18.05
C ASN A 301 -10.74 -8.64 16.51
N HIS A 302 -10.18 -7.53 15.95
CA HIS A 302 -10.08 -7.32 14.51
C HIS A 302 -8.65 -7.35 14.02
N SER A 303 -8.50 -7.77 12.75
CA SER A 303 -7.22 -7.95 12.06
C SER A 303 -7.10 -6.96 10.90
N TYR A 304 -5.95 -6.28 10.83
CA TYR A 304 -5.68 -5.26 9.85
C TYR A 304 -4.33 -5.50 9.17
N ILE A 305 -4.21 -5.02 7.94
CA ILE A 305 -2.94 -4.89 7.24
C ILE A 305 -2.70 -3.42 6.90
N TRP A 306 -1.55 -2.90 7.30
CA TRP A 306 -1.11 -1.57 6.94
C TRP A 306 -0.11 -1.68 5.79
N LYS A 307 -0.56 -1.28 4.59
CA LYS A 307 0.24 -1.30 3.38
C LYS A 307 0.99 0.00 3.20
N LEU A 308 2.26 -0.08 2.91
CA LEU A 308 3.16 1.01 2.64
C LEU A 308 3.79 0.80 1.27
N LYS A 309 3.25 1.50 0.26
CA LYS A 309 3.84 1.49 -1.09
C LYS A 309 4.92 2.55 -1.15
N LEU A 310 6.18 2.09 -1.24
CA LEU A 310 7.36 2.93 -1.19
C LEU A 310 7.73 3.37 -2.60
N LYS A 311 7.75 4.67 -2.85
CA LYS A 311 8.00 5.27 -4.16
C LYS A 311 9.20 6.20 -4.10
N ASN A 312 9.98 6.19 -5.17
CA ASN A 312 11.00 7.19 -5.41
C ASN A 312 10.34 8.42 -6.08
N LYS A 313 10.59 9.63 -5.59
CA LYS A 313 10.16 10.88 -6.24
C LYS A 313 10.91 11.15 -7.53
N ASP A 314 12.16 10.65 -7.63
CA ASP A 314 12.91 10.72 -8.87
C ASP A 314 12.39 9.67 -9.86
N PRO A 315 12.42 9.94 -11.16
CA PRO A 315 12.03 8.97 -12.16
C PRO A 315 13.02 7.80 -12.23
N TRP A 316 12.59 6.70 -12.83
CA TRP A 316 13.49 5.63 -13.23
C TRP A 316 14.27 6.03 -14.49
N TYR A 317 15.49 5.51 -14.62
CA TYR A 317 16.34 5.74 -15.78
C TYR A 317 16.49 4.44 -16.57
N LEU A 318 16.37 4.56 -17.89
CA LEU A 318 16.73 3.49 -18.82
C LEU A 318 18.25 3.51 -19.00
N TYR A 319 18.90 2.37 -18.82
CA TYR A 319 20.33 2.20 -18.99
C TYR A 319 20.68 1.61 -20.35
N ASN A 320 21.94 1.76 -20.72
CA ASN A 320 22.47 1.26 -22.00
C ASN A 320 22.36 -0.26 -22.18
N ASP A 321 22.22 -1.03 -21.09
CA ASP A 321 21.98 -2.47 -21.12
C ASP A 321 20.50 -2.85 -21.21
N GLY A 322 19.60 -1.87 -21.36
CA GLY A 322 18.16 -2.08 -21.46
C GLY A 322 17.43 -2.30 -20.13
N THR A 323 18.14 -2.27 -19.02
CA THR A 323 17.52 -2.32 -17.67
C THR A 323 17.14 -0.94 -17.17
N ILE A 324 16.29 -0.87 -16.15
CA ILE A 324 15.87 0.38 -15.52
C ILE A 324 16.24 0.39 -14.03
N GLY A 325 16.34 1.57 -13.44
CA GLY A 325 16.60 1.73 -12.00
C GLY A 325 16.88 3.16 -11.58
N SER A 326 17.20 3.33 -10.29
CA SER A 326 17.63 4.62 -9.72
C SER A 326 19.10 4.92 -10.04
N LEU A 327 19.46 6.20 -10.20
CA LEU A 327 20.86 6.58 -10.43
C LEU A 327 21.81 6.08 -9.33
N ALA A 328 21.33 6.00 -8.10
CA ALA A 328 22.14 5.52 -6.97
C ALA A 328 22.54 4.04 -7.11
N LYS A 329 21.75 3.24 -7.82
CA LYS A 329 21.99 1.82 -8.06
C LYS A 329 22.46 1.50 -9.50
N ARG A 330 22.91 2.51 -10.25
CA ARG A 330 23.34 2.33 -11.63
C ARG A 330 24.53 1.36 -11.79
N GLY A 331 25.43 1.31 -10.82
CA GLY A 331 26.68 0.56 -10.93
C GLY A 331 27.53 1.07 -12.11
N SER A 332 27.97 0.17 -12.99
CA SER A 332 28.72 0.49 -14.21
C SER A 332 27.83 0.87 -15.40
N ARG A 333 26.51 0.82 -15.26
CA ARG A 333 25.54 1.12 -16.33
C ARG A 333 25.49 2.63 -16.61
N THR A 334 25.30 2.99 -17.85
CA THR A 334 25.15 4.37 -18.26
C THR A 334 23.70 4.68 -18.57
N PRO A 335 23.09 5.71 -17.94
CA PRO A 335 21.73 6.11 -18.27
C PRO A 335 21.70 6.70 -19.70
N ILE A 336 20.68 6.31 -20.46
CA ILE A 336 20.45 6.78 -21.85
C ILE A 336 19.12 7.50 -22.00
N GLY A 337 18.20 7.34 -21.04
CA GLY A 337 16.89 8.00 -21.06
C GLY A 337 16.23 7.99 -19.68
N ILE A 338 15.18 8.81 -19.54
CA ILE A 338 14.28 8.82 -18.38
C ILE A 338 13.04 8.02 -18.75
N VAL A 339 12.66 7.06 -17.91
CA VAL A 339 11.46 6.24 -18.13
C VAL A 339 10.22 7.11 -17.89
N VAL A 340 9.38 7.21 -18.91
CA VAL A 340 8.10 7.94 -18.86
C VAL A 340 6.89 7.01 -18.89
N LYS A 341 7.07 5.77 -19.34
CA LYS A 341 6.11 4.68 -19.23
C LYS A 341 6.85 3.42 -18.79
N GLU A 342 6.41 2.86 -17.68
CA GLU A 342 7.02 1.66 -17.13
C GLU A 342 6.64 0.42 -17.94
N LYS A 343 7.58 -0.52 -18.04
CA LYS A 343 7.35 -1.86 -18.57
C LYS A 343 6.94 -2.76 -17.41
N VAL A 344 5.66 -3.14 -17.37
CA VAL A 344 5.07 -3.88 -16.24
C VAL A 344 5.04 -5.41 -16.46
N SER A 345 5.35 -5.87 -17.65
CA SER A 345 5.44 -7.31 -17.99
C SER A 345 6.37 -7.53 -19.19
N GLU A 346 6.72 -8.77 -19.49
CA GLU A 346 7.54 -9.12 -20.67
C GLU A 346 6.88 -8.67 -21.99
N SER A 347 5.56 -8.76 -22.08
CA SER A 347 4.80 -8.37 -23.26
C SER A 347 4.46 -6.88 -23.31
N ALA A 348 4.62 -6.15 -22.20
CA ALA A 348 4.37 -4.72 -22.15
C ALA A 348 5.56 -3.94 -22.76
N GLN A 349 5.26 -2.76 -23.29
CA GLN A 349 6.25 -1.86 -23.85
C GLN A 349 6.47 -0.68 -22.89
N GLY A 350 7.72 -0.47 -22.49
CA GLY A 350 8.16 0.73 -21.80
C GLY A 350 8.50 1.84 -22.80
N THR A 351 8.52 3.08 -22.30
CA THR A 351 8.91 4.26 -23.10
C THR A 351 9.84 5.14 -22.28
N ALA A 352 10.92 5.62 -22.90
CA ALA A 352 11.84 6.55 -22.27
C ALA A 352 12.11 7.76 -23.19
N ILE A 353 12.30 8.93 -22.56
CA ILE A 353 12.73 10.15 -23.24
C ILE A 353 14.26 10.25 -23.20
N ALA A 354 14.89 10.62 -24.31
CA ALA A 354 16.34 10.79 -24.41
C ALA A 354 16.86 11.85 -23.44
N LEU A 355 18.09 11.64 -22.94
CA LEU A 355 18.73 12.60 -22.04
C LEU A 355 19.17 13.87 -22.75
N LYS A 356 19.37 13.84 -24.08
CA LYS A 356 19.86 14.95 -24.88
C LYS A 356 19.02 15.13 -26.15
N ASP A 357 19.05 16.34 -26.70
CA ASP A 357 18.54 16.60 -28.03
C ASP A 357 19.42 15.95 -29.08
N VAL A 358 18.87 15.70 -30.27
CA VAL A 358 19.64 15.12 -31.40
C VAL A 358 20.83 15.98 -31.81
N SER A 359 20.76 17.29 -31.53
CA SER A 359 21.84 18.24 -31.72
C SER A 359 21.66 19.40 -30.75
N SER A 360 22.68 19.66 -29.94
CA SER A 360 22.63 20.69 -28.91
C SER A 360 22.42 22.07 -29.55
N GLY A 361 21.38 22.78 -29.10
CA GLY A 361 21.05 24.13 -29.54
C GLY A 361 20.61 24.27 -31.01
N THR A 362 20.41 23.17 -31.73
CA THR A 362 19.99 23.22 -33.11
C THR A 362 18.52 22.85 -33.26
N THR A 363 17.79 23.64 -34.03
CA THR A 363 16.39 23.41 -34.39
C THR A 363 16.26 22.94 -35.83
N PHE A 364 15.22 22.21 -36.15
CA PHE A 364 14.99 21.62 -37.44
C PHE A 364 13.61 21.94 -37.98
N ALA A 365 13.53 22.32 -39.28
CA ALA A 365 12.27 22.34 -40.01
C ALA A 365 11.94 20.95 -40.54
N TYR A 366 10.70 20.77 -40.98
CA TYR A 366 10.23 19.49 -41.53
C TYR A 366 11.03 19.06 -42.77
N THR A 367 11.29 20.00 -43.69
CA THR A 367 12.10 19.79 -44.88
C THR A 367 13.35 20.67 -44.90
N THR A 368 14.47 20.15 -45.45
CA THR A 368 15.72 20.89 -45.59
C THR A 368 16.30 20.67 -47.00
N PRO A 369 16.42 21.71 -47.88
CA PRO A 369 15.94 23.08 -47.65
C PRO A 369 14.42 23.17 -47.58
N TYR A 370 13.92 24.23 -46.97
CA TYR A 370 12.49 24.49 -46.81
C TYR A 370 11.73 24.40 -48.15
N ASN A 371 10.67 23.57 -48.16
CA ASN A 371 9.84 23.34 -49.34
C ASN A 371 8.36 23.22 -48.98
N TRP A 372 7.63 24.33 -49.15
CA TRP A 372 6.20 24.41 -48.81
C TRP A 372 5.34 23.39 -49.57
N ALA A 373 5.59 23.21 -50.89
CA ALA A 373 4.79 22.29 -51.71
C ALA A 373 4.92 20.84 -51.22
N LYS A 374 6.13 20.42 -50.81
CA LYS A 374 6.36 19.10 -50.23
C LYS A 374 5.67 18.95 -48.90
N MET A 375 5.76 19.94 -48.03
CA MET A 375 5.15 19.87 -46.67
C MET A 375 3.63 19.73 -46.71
N ASN A 376 2.97 20.26 -47.74
CA ASN A 376 1.53 20.09 -47.96
C ASN A 376 1.09 18.70 -48.41
N THR A 377 2.02 17.87 -48.87
CA THR A 377 1.77 16.52 -49.41
C THR A 377 2.37 15.41 -48.55
N GLN A 378 3.14 15.75 -47.53
CA GLN A 378 3.90 14.83 -46.67
C GLN A 378 3.29 14.81 -45.28
N HIS A 379 2.29 13.97 -45.07
CA HIS A 379 1.50 13.90 -43.84
C HIS A 379 1.49 12.50 -43.26
N ASN A 380 1.09 12.43 -42.00
CA ASN A 380 0.63 11.19 -41.38
C ASN A 380 -0.68 10.73 -42.05
N THR A 381 -0.94 9.45 -42.03
CA THR A 381 -2.19 8.88 -42.53
C THR A 381 -3.37 9.14 -41.59
N THR A 382 -3.13 9.66 -40.39
CA THR A 382 -4.14 10.00 -39.37
C THR A 382 -3.93 11.43 -38.90
N HIS A 383 -5.01 12.19 -38.83
CA HIS A 383 -5.07 13.55 -38.31
C HIS A 383 -6.07 13.62 -37.17
N TYR A 384 -5.81 14.50 -36.21
CA TYR A 384 -6.68 14.76 -35.09
C TYR A 384 -7.39 16.11 -35.27
N THR A 385 -8.61 16.25 -34.78
CA THR A 385 -9.41 17.48 -34.97
C THR A 385 -9.21 18.50 -33.85
N ASN A 386 -8.72 18.06 -32.70
CA ASN A 386 -8.44 18.92 -31.54
C ASN A 386 -7.34 18.34 -30.65
N ALA A 387 -6.83 19.14 -29.71
CA ALA A 387 -5.72 18.77 -28.84
C ALA A 387 -6.05 17.61 -27.88
N ASN A 388 -7.28 17.59 -27.38
CA ASN A 388 -7.69 16.55 -26.43
C ASN A 388 -7.77 15.17 -27.10
N ASP A 389 -8.08 15.12 -28.40
CA ASP A 389 -8.02 13.90 -29.16
C ASP A 389 -6.56 13.55 -29.50
N GLY A 390 -5.74 14.54 -29.88
CA GLY A 390 -4.33 14.36 -30.21
C GLY A 390 -3.47 13.88 -29.05
N ILE A 391 -3.90 14.11 -27.81
CA ILE A 391 -3.21 13.58 -26.62
C ILE A 391 -3.27 12.05 -26.52
N ASN A 392 -4.18 11.43 -27.25
CA ASN A 392 -4.27 9.97 -27.32
C ASN A 392 -3.35 9.37 -28.38
N ASP A 393 -2.68 10.21 -29.17
CA ASP A 393 -1.69 9.75 -30.14
C ASP A 393 -0.44 9.25 -29.42
N MET A 394 -0.21 7.94 -29.48
CA MET A 394 0.94 7.23 -28.91
C MET A 394 1.80 6.58 -29.99
N ASP A 395 1.59 6.97 -31.25
CA ASP A 395 2.12 6.29 -32.43
C ASP A 395 3.42 6.94 -32.98
N GLY A 396 4.21 7.62 -32.16
CA GLY A 396 5.44 8.29 -32.57
C GLY A 396 6.40 7.36 -33.33
N TYR A 397 6.53 6.11 -32.87
CA TYR A 397 7.32 5.10 -33.56
C TYR A 397 6.78 4.79 -34.97
N LYS A 398 5.47 4.57 -35.08
CA LYS A 398 4.76 4.32 -36.36
C LYS A 398 4.97 5.47 -37.36
N TRP A 399 4.75 6.70 -36.92
CA TRP A 399 4.93 7.89 -37.72
C TRP A 399 6.39 8.08 -38.21
N THR A 400 7.36 7.53 -37.48
CA THR A 400 8.78 7.60 -37.82
C THR A 400 9.22 6.47 -38.72
N TYR A 401 8.79 5.22 -38.47
CA TYR A 401 9.40 4.02 -39.08
C TYR A 401 8.48 3.19 -39.97
N GLU A 402 7.19 3.46 -40.04
CA GLU A 402 6.28 2.67 -40.83
C GLU A 402 5.85 3.41 -42.10
N ALA A 403 6.02 2.79 -43.24
CA ALA A 403 5.58 3.35 -44.52
C ALA A 403 4.06 3.63 -44.54
N ALA A 404 3.27 2.74 -43.91
CA ALA A 404 1.83 2.89 -43.75
C ALA A 404 1.43 4.08 -42.87
N GLY A 405 2.36 4.64 -42.08
CA GLY A 405 2.16 5.83 -41.26
C GLY A 405 2.23 7.14 -42.06
N SER A 406 2.69 7.13 -43.32
CA SER A 406 2.84 8.31 -44.14
C SER A 406 1.98 8.25 -45.39
N VAL A 407 1.34 9.37 -45.76
CA VAL A 407 0.46 9.48 -46.93
C VAL A 407 1.23 9.18 -48.22
N ASP A 408 2.52 9.54 -48.32
CA ASP A 408 3.38 9.26 -49.45
C ASP A 408 3.97 7.83 -49.47
N GLY A 409 3.62 7.00 -48.45
CA GLY A 409 4.07 5.62 -48.36
C GLY A 409 5.55 5.45 -48.04
N ARG A 410 6.22 6.48 -47.51
CA ARG A 410 7.66 6.47 -47.22
C ARG A 410 7.94 6.35 -45.74
N ILE A 411 9.02 5.66 -45.37
CA ILE A 411 9.55 5.62 -44.01
C ILE A 411 10.29 6.93 -43.76
N LYS A 412 9.70 7.82 -42.95
CA LYS A 412 10.22 9.19 -42.76
C LYS A 412 11.67 9.21 -42.23
N ALA A 413 12.03 8.25 -41.38
CA ALA A 413 13.37 8.09 -40.84
C ALA A 413 14.48 7.94 -41.88
N ASN A 414 14.15 7.61 -43.14
CA ASN A 414 15.13 7.35 -44.20
C ASN A 414 15.41 8.55 -45.10
N PHE A 415 14.70 9.66 -44.93
CA PHE A 415 14.75 10.77 -45.88
C PHE A 415 15.05 12.11 -45.20
N GLU A 416 16.33 12.44 -45.06
CA GLU A 416 16.77 13.64 -44.34
C GLU A 416 16.19 14.93 -44.94
N ALA A 417 16.26 15.10 -46.26
CA ALA A 417 15.81 16.33 -46.91
C ALA A 417 14.29 16.56 -46.85
N ASP A 418 13.50 15.49 -46.74
CA ASP A 418 12.05 15.54 -46.78
C ASP A 418 11.42 15.44 -45.40
N TYR A 419 12.11 14.79 -44.42
CA TYR A 419 11.63 14.51 -43.10
C TYR A 419 12.73 14.71 -42.05
N THR A 420 13.36 15.89 -42.05
CA THR A 420 14.56 16.19 -41.25
C THR A 420 14.44 15.80 -39.78
N PRO A 421 13.37 16.17 -39.01
CA PRO A 421 13.27 15.81 -37.61
C PRO A 421 13.25 14.29 -37.37
N PHE A 422 12.55 13.55 -38.23
CA PHE A 422 12.41 12.09 -38.12
C PHE A 422 13.73 11.39 -38.43
N TYR A 423 14.43 11.85 -39.49
CA TYR A 423 15.76 11.34 -39.83
C TYR A 423 16.75 11.60 -38.68
N LYS A 424 16.79 12.83 -38.14
CA LYS A 424 17.67 13.19 -37.02
C LYS A 424 17.36 12.38 -35.75
N ALA A 425 16.10 12.17 -35.43
CA ALA A 425 15.73 11.30 -34.32
C ALA A 425 16.20 9.85 -34.51
N ALA A 426 16.07 9.33 -35.75
CA ALA A 426 16.52 7.98 -36.09
C ALA A 426 18.04 7.80 -36.02
N GLN A 427 18.81 8.87 -36.24
CA GLN A 427 20.28 8.90 -36.14
C GLN A 427 20.79 9.26 -34.74
N TYR A 428 19.90 9.45 -33.76
CA TYR A 428 20.30 9.80 -32.40
C TYR A 428 21.23 8.76 -31.80
N ASN A 429 22.32 9.24 -31.21
CA ASN A 429 23.27 8.43 -30.48
C ASN A 429 23.35 8.92 -29.04
N PRO A 430 23.05 8.09 -28.03
CA PRO A 430 23.11 8.49 -26.61
C PRO A 430 24.54 8.74 -26.11
N GLY A 431 25.57 8.57 -26.95
CA GLY A 431 26.99 8.77 -26.59
C GLY A 431 27.60 7.55 -25.87
N VAL A 432 26.93 6.43 -25.86
CA VAL A 432 27.39 5.16 -25.30
C VAL A 432 26.83 4.00 -26.13
N ALA A 433 27.56 2.90 -26.20
CA ALA A 433 27.08 1.69 -26.86
C ALA A 433 25.85 1.14 -26.13
N VAL A 434 24.75 0.98 -26.85
CA VAL A 434 23.54 0.33 -26.34
C VAL A 434 23.69 -1.17 -26.54
N THR A 435 23.71 -1.91 -25.44
CA THR A 435 23.90 -3.37 -25.42
C THR A 435 22.61 -4.14 -25.13
N GLY A 436 21.58 -3.45 -24.63
CA GLY A 436 20.27 -4.05 -24.36
C GLY A 436 19.52 -4.35 -25.63
N SER A 437 19.25 -5.63 -25.92
CA SER A 437 18.51 -6.07 -27.12
C SER A 437 17.03 -5.64 -27.10
N ASN A 438 16.51 -5.26 -25.96
CA ASN A 438 15.15 -4.74 -25.79
C ASN A 438 15.04 -3.23 -26.03
N VAL A 439 16.15 -2.50 -26.20
CA VAL A 439 16.12 -1.07 -26.52
C VAL A 439 15.90 -0.91 -28.02
N GLY A 440 14.78 -0.28 -28.36
CA GLY A 440 14.37 -0.06 -29.73
C GLY A 440 15.11 1.09 -30.42
N LYS A 441 14.55 1.56 -31.51
CA LYS A 441 15.06 2.71 -32.27
C LYS A 441 14.50 4.00 -31.72
N TRP A 442 15.31 5.07 -31.76
CA TRP A 442 14.89 6.41 -31.34
C TRP A 442 13.99 7.05 -32.39
N TYR A 443 12.93 7.73 -31.97
CA TYR A 443 11.91 8.29 -32.84
C TYR A 443 11.41 9.66 -32.38
N VAL A 444 10.73 10.40 -33.23
CA VAL A 444 10.06 11.66 -32.89
C VAL A 444 8.79 11.34 -32.09
N PRO A 445 8.63 11.83 -30.85
CA PRO A 445 7.47 11.51 -30.03
C PRO A 445 6.18 12.12 -30.55
N ALA A 446 5.07 11.41 -30.36
CA ALA A 446 3.73 11.95 -30.49
C ALA A 446 3.34 12.77 -29.25
N LEU A 447 2.26 13.54 -29.36
CA LEU A 447 1.79 14.40 -28.25
C LEU A 447 1.44 13.60 -26.99
N GLY A 448 0.81 12.43 -27.14
CA GLY A 448 0.49 11.55 -26.03
C GLY A 448 1.73 11.01 -25.31
N GLU A 449 2.82 10.78 -26.04
CA GLU A 449 4.07 10.33 -25.44
C GLU A 449 4.75 11.45 -24.64
N TRP A 450 4.67 12.70 -25.09
CA TRP A 450 5.06 13.86 -24.27
C TRP A 450 4.22 13.96 -23.00
N ALA A 451 2.91 13.65 -23.08
CA ALA A 451 2.03 13.65 -21.91
C ALA A 451 2.44 12.62 -20.87
N LEU A 452 3.05 11.50 -21.26
CA LEU A 452 3.65 10.57 -20.29
C LEU A 452 4.76 11.23 -19.47
N ALA A 453 5.64 12.02 -20.13
CA ALA A 453 6.66 12.78 -19.42
C ALA A 453 6.05 13.82 -18.47
N TRP A 454 4.97 14.47 -18.88
CA TRP A 454 4.27 15.43 -18.01
C TRP A 454 3.67 14.76 -16.77
N LYS A 455 3.16 13.54 -16.88
CA LYS A 455 2.67 12.76 -15.73
C LYS A 455 3.79 12.43 -14.73
N VAL A 456 4.99 12.15 -15.22
CA VAL A 456 6.13 11.84 -14.35
C VAL A 456 6.63 13.06 -13.58
N PHE A 457 6.65 14.24 -14.21
CA PHE A 457 7.27 15.45 -13.66
C PHE A 457 6.29 16.52 -13.19
N GLY A 458 5.00 16.32 -13.33
CA GLY A 458 4.00 17.32 -12.98
C GLY A 458 2.69 16.74 -12.48
N LYS A 459 1.82 17.63 -12.01
CA LYS A 459 0.43 17.31 -11.69
C LYS A 459 -0.44 17.60 -12.91
N TRP A 460 -0.28 16.82 -13.98
CA TRP A 460 -1.15 16.95 -15.12
C TRP A 460 -2.42 16.11 -14.91
N ASP A 461 -3.58 16.78 -14.98
CA ASP A 461 -4.90 16.21 -14.72
C ASP A 461 -5.52 15.46 -15.90
N GLY A 462 -4.85 15.44 -17.06
CA GLY A 462 -5.35 14.80 -18.27
C GLY A 462 -5.97 15.77 -19.27
N ASN A 463 -6.12 17.05 -18.93
CA ASN A 463 -6.71 18.06 -19.81
C ASN A 463 -5.64 18.94 -20.44
N ILE A 464 -5.78 19.22 -21.73
CA ILE A 464 -5.03 20.27 -22.41
C ILE A 464 -5.95 21.50 -22.48
N PRO A 465 -5.58 22.61 -21.82
CA PRO A 465 -6.36 23.84 -21.95
C PRO A 465 -6.35 24.29 -23.44
N SER A 466 -7.47 24.74 -23.92
CA SER A 466 -7.63 25.24 -25.31
C SER A 466 -6.69 26.42 -25.66
N TRP A 467 -6.25 27.13 -24.64
CA TRP A 467 -5.20 28.15 -24.65
C TRP A 467 -4.51 28.10 -23.30
N GLY A 468 -3.21 27.85 -23.28
CA GLY A 468 -2.54 28.06 -22.03
C GLY A 468 -1.35 27.16 -21.75
N MET A 469 -0.82 27.41 -20.59
CA MET A 469 0.35 26.79 -20.03
C MET A 469 -0.07 25.55 -19.26
N LEU A 470 0.54 24.41 -19.58
CA LEU A 470 0.54 23.26 -18.68
C LEU A 470 1.49 23.56 -17.53
N THR A 471 0.93 23.76 -16.35
CA THR A 471 1.72 24.01 -15.15
C THR A 471 2.37 22.70 -14.71
N MET A 472 3.67 22.59 -14.94
CA MET A 472 4.46 21.45 -14.47
C MET A 472 5.86 21.91 -14.12
N SER A 473 6.57 21.11 -13.37
CA SER A 473 7.93 21.46 -12.96
C SER A 473 8.95 21.12 -14.07
N VAL A 474 9.12 22.01 -15.03
CA VAL A 474 10.25 21.97 -16.00
C VAL A 474 11.59 21.89 -15.27
N SER A 475 11.70 22.57 -14.11
CA SER A 475 12.89 22.51 -13.27
C SER A 475 13.16 21.09 -12.75
N ALA A 476 12.14 20.36 -12.29
CA ALA A 476 12.31 18.98 -11.85
C ALA A 476 12.74 18.07 -13.01
N MET A 477 12.15 18.25 -14.19
CA MET A 477 12.52 17.53 -15.40
C MET A 477 13.97 17.78 -15.80
N ASN A 478 14.38 19.07 -15.83
CA ASN A 478 15.76 19.46 -16.13
C ASN A 478 16.76 18.95 -15.10
N SER A 479 16.38 18.97 -13.81
CA SER A 479 17.21 18.38 -12.74
C SER A 479 17.43 16.88 -12.94
N ALA A 480 16.40 16.16 -13.39
CA ALA A 480 16.50 14.73 -13.67
C ALA A 480 17.41 14.44 -14.88
N PHE A 481 17.31 15.24 -15.96
CA PHE A 481 18.23 15.14 -17.10
C PHE A 481 19.67 15.41 -16.67
N THR A 482 19.92 16.52 -15.97
CA THR A 482 21.26 16.93 -15.52
C THR A 482 21.88 15.90 -14.58
N ALA A 483 21.09 15.33 -13.65
CA ALA A 483 21.56 14.28 -12.75
C ALA A 483 22.06 13.04 -13.48
N ALA A 484 21.50 12.76 -14.65
CA ALA A 484 21.90 11.64 -15.51
C ALA A 484 23.00 12.01 -16.53
N GLY A 485 23.52 13.23 -16.52
CA GLY A 485 24.51 13.70 -17.51
C GLY A 485 23.90 14.15 -18.84
N GLY A 486 22.60 14.43 -18.84
CA GLY A 486 21.88 14.97 -19.98
C GLY A 486 21.85 16.49 -20.02
N ASP A 487 21.15 17.05 -21.01
CA ASP A 487 21.00 18.47 -21.24
C ASP A 487 19.60 18.93 -20.80
N ASN A 488 19.53 20.15 -20.26
CA ASN A 488 18.25 20.81 -19.98
C ASN A 488 17.43 20.95 -21.27
N LEU A 489 16.12 20.98 -21.12
CA LEU A 489 15.26 21.42 -22.21
C LEU A 489 15.51 22.91 -22.45
N TYR A 490 15.66 23.27 -23.71
CA TYR A 490 15.79 24.66 -24.14
C TYR A 490 14.45 25.40 -23.94
N ASN A 491 14.52 26.66 -23.63
CA ASN A 491 13.35 27.54 -23.59
C ASN A 491 12.90 27.90 -25.03
N TYR A 492 12.46 26.90 -25.76
CA TYR A 492 12.10 26.97 -27.17
C TYR A 492 11.10 25.86 -27.53
N GLY A 493 10.73 25.73 -28.83
CA GLY A 493 9.84 24.71 -29.33
C GLY A 493 10.46 23.31 -29.41
N TYR A 494 9.64 22.29 -29.19
CA TYR A 494 9.99 20.89 -29.39
C TYR A 494 9.03 20.20 -30.36
N TRP A 495 9.58 19.34 -31.19
CA TRP A 495 8.83 18.56 -32.17
C TRP A 495 7.90 17.54 -31.48
N THR A 496 6.67 17.50 -32.03
CA THR A 496 5.78 16.35 -31.92
C THR A 496 5.45 15.89 -33.33
N CYS A 497 5.25 14.58 -33.52
CA CYS A 497 4.81 14.05 -34.80
C CYS A 497 3.30 13.88 -34.94
N THR A 498 2.52 14.21 -33.92
CA THR A 498 1.05 14.29 -34.03
C THR A 498 0.66 15.40 -35.01
N GLU A 499 -0.27 15.12 -35.89
CA GLU A 499 -0.73 16.08 -36.89
C GLU A 499 -2.23 16.41 -36.73
N TYR A 500 -2.57 17.66 -37.04
CA TYR A 500 -3.93 18.17 -37.11
C TYR A 500 -4.31 18.43 -38.58
N GLU A 501 -5.60 18.62 -38.83
CA GLU A 501 -6.09 19.00 -40.15
C GLU A 501 -5.35 20.22 -40.73
N GLY A 502 -5.09 20.22 -42.03
CA GLY A 502 -4.48 21.36 -42.73
C GLY A 502 -2.97 21.49 -42.58
N SER A 503 -2.23 20.39 -42.35
CA SER A 503 -0.75 20.39 -42.23
C SER A 503 -0.21 21.11 -41.00
N MET A 504 -1.01 21.10 -39.92
CA MET A 504 -0.63 21.68 -38.63
C MET A 504 -0.25 20.59 -37.66
N ARG A 505 0.65 20.91 -36.75
CA ARG A 505 1.06 20.09 -35.63
C ARG A 505 1.00 20.87 -34.32
N PRO A 506 0.89 20.21 -33.17
CA PRO A 506 1.16 20.88 -31.90
C PRO A 506 2.65 21.22 -31.82
N ALA A 507 2.96 22.48 -31.53
CA ALA A 507 4.29 22.86 -31.08
C ALA A 507 4.29 22.91 -29.54
N LEU A 508 5.27 22.27 -28.96
CA LEU A 508 5.52 22.34 -27.52
C LEU A 508 6.59 23.38 -27.25
N SER A 509 6.24 24.50 -26.67
CA SER A 509 7.22 25.48 -26.23
C SER A 509 7.47 25.34 -24.74
N VAL A 510 8.73 25.21 -24.37
CA VAL A 510 9.16 25.16 -22.97
C VAL A 510 9.31 26.57 -22.46
N GLY A 511 8.62 26.91 -21.37
CA GLY A 511 8.76 28.19 -20.66
C GLY A 511 9.34 27.98 -19.25
N GLY A 512 9.66 29.07 -18.55
CA GLY A 512 10.29 28.98 -17.23
C GLY A 512 9.47 28.23 -16.17
N THR A 513 8.14 28.14 -16.34
CA THR A 513 7.22 27.56 -15.37
C THR A 513 6.39 26.39 -15.91
N GLY A 514 6.53 26.04 -17.21
CA GLY A 514 5.73 24.98 -17.78
C GLY A 514 5.91 24.80 -19.29
N PHE A 515 5.01 24.02 -19.87
CA PHE A 515 4.94 23.84 -21.33
C PHE A 515 3.77 24.64 -21.87
N TYR A 516 4.02 25.33 -22.98
CA TYR A 516 2.98 25.96 -23.79
C TYR A 516 2.70 25.07 -25.00
N ILE A 517 1.42 24.76 -25.24
CA ILE A 517 1.00 24.03 -26.41
C ILE A 517 0.34 24.99 -27.38
N SER A 518 0.92 25.14 -28.56
CA SER A 518 0.30 25.84 -29.69
C SER A 518 -0.21 24.79 -30.67
N LEU A 519 -1.52 24.78 -30.89
CA LEU A 519 -2.17 23.79 -31.76
C LEU A 519 -2.01 24.07 -33.26
N ASN A 520 -1.58 25.27 -33.62
CA ASN A 520 -1.58 25.77 -35.00
C ASN A 520 -0.15 25.98 -35.51
N ALA A 521 0.80 25.22 -35.03
CA ALA A 521 2.15 25.29 -35.57
C ALA A 521 2.21 24.62 -36.93
N THR A 522 2.70 25.33 -37.92
CA THR A 522 2.94 24.80 -39.26
C THR A 522 4.25 24.03 -39.30
N HIS A 523 4.40 23.10 -40.23
CA HIS A 523 5.61 22.29 -40.41
C HIS A 523 6.87 23.10 -40.79
N ASN A 524 6.72 24.39 -41.07
CA ASN A 524 7.82 25.29 -41.38
C ASN A 524 8.54 25.88 -40.17
N LEU A 525 7.94 25.77 -38.98
CA LEU A 525 8.62 26.18 -37.76
C LEU A 525 9.78 25.24 -37.45
N THR A 526 10.88 25.84 -37.01
CA THR A 526 12.05 25.07 -36.57
C THR A 526 11.98 24.87 -35.07
N ASP A 527 12.05 23.62 -34.66
CA ASP A 527 11.99 23.23 -33.25
C ASP A 527 13.09 22.21 -32.92
N HIS A 528 13.40 22.06 -31.65
CA HIS A 528 14.30 21.02 -31.16
C HIS A 528 13.68 19.64 -31.29
N VAL A 529 14.53 18.63 -31.39
CA VAL A 529 14.12 17.22 -31.41
C VAL A 529 14.71 16.52 -30.20
N ARG A 530 13.83 16.14 -29.25
CA ARG A 530 14.14 15.27 -28.11
C ARG A 530 13.54 13.90 -28.41
N PRO A 531 14.36 12.90 -28.78
CA PRO A 531 13.82 11.60 -29.16
C PRO A 531 13.27 10.81 -28.01
N PHE A 532 12.36 9.90 -28.32
CA PHE A 532 11.88 8.87 -27.42
C PHE A 532 12.31 7.49 -27.92
N VAL A 533 12.27 6.50 -27.04
CA VAL A 533 12.60 5.12 -27.37
C VAL A 533 11.67 4.16 -26.62
N HIS A 534 11.29 3.08 -27.28
CA HIS A 534 10.64 1.94 -26.64
C HIS A 534 11.68 0.93 -26.14
N PHE A 535 11.36 0.23 -25.03
CA PHE A 535 12.24 -0.80 -24.47
C PHE A 535 11.47 -1.98 -23.87
#